data_5d772cc5e5f9344691547e503a37e7fd
#
_entry.id   5d772cc5e5f9344691547e503a37e7fd
#
_cell.length_a   1.000
_cell.length_b   1.000
_cell.length_c   1.000
_cell.angle_alpha   90.00
_cell.angle_beta   90.00
_cell.angle_gamma   90.00
#
_symmetry.space_group_name_H-M   'P 1'
#
loop_
_entity.id
_entity.type
_entity.pdbx_description
1 polymer ?
#
loop_
_entity_poly.entity_id
_entity_poly.type
_entity_poly.pdbx_seq_one_letter_code
_entity_poly.pdbx_strand_id
1 'polypeptide(L)'
;PDILIGYNSDYFDIPYLYYRMCNVLGQEWADQLSPIGKVNAKKGNQYFFKLNQFVDIIGVESLDYMRLHKKYSWKDEPSWKLDAIGEKYTGIGKIDYEGNLDQLFKIDLQKYIQYNFRDVEILKLLDEKLQYIALSKNLSHKGKHNYSEVYSNSKTQDGAISAYLLSQNIIPPPKDPNPRSKKGYAGGYLFCPKAGLYKYMFDEDLT
;
A
#
# COMPACT_ATOMS: atom_id res chain seq x y z
N PRO A 1 3.87 -4.44 -17.37
CA PRO A 1 2.64 -4.58 -16.58
C PRO A 1 2.11 -3.20 -16.21
N ASP A 2 0.79 -3.04 -16.08
CA ASP A 2 0.17 -1.78 -15.68
C ASP A 2 0.17 -1.64 -14.16
N ILE A 3 0.03 -2.76 -13.45
CA ILE A 3 -0.02 -2.83 -11.99
C ILE A 3 0.89 -3.95 -11.49
N LEU A 4 1.70 -3.66 -10.48
CA LEU A 4 2.44 -4.63 -9.69
C LEU A 4 1.72 -4.86 -8.37
N ILE A 5 1.57 -6.12 -8.00
CA ILE A 5 0.91 -6.52 -6.77
C ILE A 5 1.87 -7.40 -5.97
N GLY A 6 2.04 -7.09 -4.71
CA GLY A 6 2.87 -7.86 -3.81
C GLY A 6 2.38 -7.74 -2.37
N TYR A 7 3.01 -8.43 -1.46
CA TYR A 7 2.73 -8.37 -0.04
C TYR A 7 3.90 -7.72 0.70
N ASN A 8 3.72 -6.53 1.22
CA ASN A 8 4.78 -5.66 1.74
C ASN A 8 5.80 -5.21 0.67
N SER A 9 5.39 -5.27 -0.60
CA SER A 9 6.25 -5.03 -1.75
C SER A 9 6.72 -3.58 -1.87
N ASP A 10 5.90 -2.61 -1.46
CA ASP A 10 6.25 -1.18 -1.48
C ASP A 10 7.46 -0.87 -0.58
N TYR A 11 7.62 -1.63 0.50
CA TYR A 11 8.67 -1.40 1.50
C TYR A 11 9.86 -2.35 1.37
N PHE A 12 9.73 -3.46 0.64
CA PHE A 12 10.79 -4.46 0.55
C PHE A 12 11.13 -4.83 -0.89
N ASP A 13 10.23 -5.49 -1.62
CA ASP A 13 10.57 -6.13 -2.91
C ASP A 13 10.94 -5.11 -3.98
N ILE A 14 10.12 -4.07 -4.17
CA ILE A 14 10.34 -3.06 -5.21
C ILE A 14 11.59 -2.23 -4.94
N PRO A 15 11.81 -1.67 -3.73
CA PRO A 15 13.05 -0.97 -3.42
C PRO A 15 14.28 -1.88 -3.52
N TYR A 16 14.20 -3.12 -3.03
CA TYR A 16 15.31 -4.06 -3.12
C TYR A 16 15.68 -4.35 -4.58
N LEU A 17 14.69 -4.66 -5.41
CA LEU A 17 14.89 -4.93 -6.84
C LEU A 17 15.55 -3.74 -7.54
N TYR A 18 15.00 -2.54 -7.37
CA TYR A 18 15.54 -1.35 -7.99
C TYR A 18 16.98 -1.06 -7.59
N TYR A 19 17.28 -1.01 -6.29
CA TYR A 19 18.63 -0.74 -5.82
C TYR A 19 19.62 -1.87 -6.16
N ARG A 20 19.16 -3.13 -6.17
CA ARG A 20 19.98 -4.25 -6.60
C ARG A 20 20.33 -4.15 -8.09
N MET A 21 19.37 -3.76 -8.94
CA MET A 21 19.63 -3.51 -10.35
C MET A 21 20.61 -2.34 -10.55
N CYS A 22 20.44 -1.24 -9.82
CA CYS A 22 21.37 -0.12 -9.87
C CYS A 22 22.82 -0.56 -9.55
N ASN A 23 22.97 -1.41 -8.55
CA ASN A 23 24.31 -1.87 -8.12
C ASN A 23 24.95 -2.88 -9.07
N VAL A 24 24.16 -3.73 -9.73
CA VAL A 24 24.67 -4.81 -10.58
C VAL A 24 24.76 -4.41 -12.05
N LEU A 25 23.74 -3.70 -12.54
CA LEU A 25 23.59 -3.38 -13.96
C LEU A 25 23.80 -1.89 -14.26
N GLY A 26 23.74 -1.04 -13.24
CA GLY A 26 23.76 0.41 -13.40
C GLY A 26 22.36 1.03 -13.40
N GLN A 27 22.27 2.32 -13.09
CA GLN A 27 21.03 3.06 -12.95
C GLN A 27 20.20 3.09 -14.24
N GLU A 28 20.85 3.24 -15.39
CA GLU A 28 20.19 3.28 -16.70
C GLU A 28 19.35 2.02 -16.96
N TRP A 29 19.85 0.86 -16.56
CA TRP A 29 19.12 -0.39 -16.67
C TRP A 29 18.00 -0.53 -15.62
N ALA A 30 18.26 -0.03 -14.41
CA ALA A 30 17.23 -0.04 -13.37
C ALA A 30 16.04 0.87 -13.71
N ASP A 31 16.29 1.99 -14.36
CA ASP A 31 15.25 2.93 -14.79
C ASP A 31 14.37 2.34 -15.91
N GLN A 32 14.82 1.30 -16.62
CA GLN A 32 14.00 0.55 -17.59
C GLN A 32 12.90 -0.33 -16.96
N LEU A 33 12.83 -0.43 -15.64
CA LEU A 33 11.64 -0.94 -14.97
C LEU A 33 10.41 -0.08 -15.29
N SER A 34 10.61 1.20 -15.55
CA SER A 34 9.59 2.12 -16.04
C SER A 34 9.47 2.03 -17.57
N PRO A 35 8.25 1.95 -18.12
CA PRO A 35 8.01 1.95 -19.57
C PRO A 35 8.49 3.25 -20.26
N ILE A 36 8.69 4.32 -19.49
CA ILE A 36 9.19 5.61 -19.98
C ILE A 36 10.61 5.93 -19.48
N GLY A 37 11.31 4.94 -18.87
CA GLY A 37 12.67 5.08 -18.39
C GLY A 37 12.82 6.04 -17.21
N LYS A 38 11.79 6.18 -16.35
CA LYS A 38 11.82 7.11 -15.23
C LYS A 38 11.36 6.46 -13.94
N VAL A 39 12.24 6.42 -12.95
CA VAL A 39 11.95 5.93 -11.60
C VAL A 39 12.27 7.01 -10.57
N ASN A 40 11.30 7.34 -9.72
CA ASN A 40 11.49 8.26 -8.61
C ASN A 40 11.92 7.46 -7.38
N ALA A 41 13.21 7.41 -7.13
CA ALA A 41 13.78 6.83 -5.92
C ALA A 41 14.41 7.93 -5.07
N LYS A 42 14.12 7.98 -3.78
CA LYS A 42 14.86 8.87 -2.87
C LYS A 42 16.28 8.35 -2.76
N LYS A 43 17.27 9.17 -3.13
CA LYS A 43 18.69 8.88 -2.92
C LYS A 43 18.94 8.72 -1.43
N GLY A 44 18.88 7.50 -0.93
CA GLY A 44 19.45 7.10 0.35
C GLY A 44 20.91 6.73 0.14
N ASN A 45 21.75 6.82 1.19
CA ASN A 45 23.13 6.38 1.14
C ASN A 45 23.21 5.00 0.49
N GLN A 46 24.07 4.84 -0.51
CA GLN A 46 24.25 3.68 -1.38
C GLN A 46 24.47 2.32 -0.69
N TYR A 47 24.62 2.29 0.62
CA TYR A 47 25.01 1.10 1.38
C TYR A 47 23.97 0.58 2.38
N PHE A 48 22.88 1.28 2.61
CA PHE A 48 21.87 0.83 3.55
C PHE A 48 20.47 0.93 2.95
N PHE A 49 19.90 -0.23 2.67
CA PHE A 49 18.47 -0.42 2.52
C PHE A 49 17.78 0.02 3.82
N LYS A 50 17.44 1.30 3.92
CA LYS A 50 16.56 1.75 4.98
C LYS A 50 15.14 1.35 4.60
N LEU A 51 14.59 0.41 5.32
CA LEU A 51 13.16 0.16 5.39
C LEU A 51 12.43 1.51 5.44
N ASN A 52 11.57 1.81 4.47
CA ASN A 52 10.76 3.01 4.25
C ASN A 52 11.20 3.94 3.10
N GLN A 53 11.98 3.49 2.17
CA GLN A 53 12.24 4.24 0.95
C GLN A 53 11.28 3.74 -0.15
N PHE A 54 10.25 4.51 -0.43
CA PHE A 54 9.41 4.24 -1.58
C PHE A 54 10.19 4.44 -2.87
N VAL A 55 10.07 3.49 -3.76
CA VAL A 55 10.50 3.59 -5.15
C VAL A 55 9.24 3.65 -6.01
N ASP A 56 9.09 4.73 -6.75
CA ASP A 56 7.94 4.96 -7.61
C ASP A 56 8.35 4.76 -9.07
N ILE A 57 7.86 3.70 -9.68
CA ILE A 57 8.13 3.33 -11.06
C ILE A 57 7.11 4.03 -11.94
N ILE A 58 7.49 5.14 -12.57
CA ILE A 58 6.56 5.95 -13.36
C ILE A 58 5.98 5.13 -14.52
N GLY A 59 4.65 5.10 -14.60
CA GLY A 59 3.91 4.32 -15.60
C GLY A 59 3.57 2.89 -15.20
N VAL A 60 3.97 2.46 -13.98
CA VAL A 60 3.58 1.20 -13.38
C VAL A 60 3.06 1.46 -11.97
N GLU A 61 1.80 1.19 -11.73
CA GLU A 61 1.20 1.38 -10.41
C GLU A 61 1.55 0.22 -9.47
N SER A 62 1.75 0.50 -8.19
CA SER A 62 1.98 -0.52 -7.17
C SER A 62 0.79 -0.62 -6.22
N LEU A 63 0.32 -1.85 -5.99
CA LEU A 63 -0.68 -2.17 -4.98
C LEU A 63 -0.11 -3.18 -3.98
N ASP A 64 0.29 -2.68 -2.82
CA ASP A 64 0.75 -3.51 -1.71
C ASP A 64 -0.44 -4.10 -0.96
N TYR A 65 -0.59 -5.42 -1.05
CA TYR A 65 -1.74 -6.14 -0.50
C TYR A 65 -1.80 -6.10 1.03
N MET A 66 -0.65 -6.04 1.72
CA MET A 66 -0.64 -5.86 3.17
C MET A 66 -1.22 -4.50 3.57
N ARG A 67 -0.91 -3.44 2.81
CA ARG A 67 -1.47 -2.10 3.04
C ARG A 67 -2.96 -2.05 2.73
N LEU A 68 -3.41 -2.71 1.65
CA LEU A 68 -4.83 -2.83 1.34
C LEU A 68 -5.58 -3.57 2.46
N HIS A 69 -5.00 -4.68 2.93
CA HIS A 69 -5.60 -5.45 4.02
C HIS A 69 -5.70 -4.63 5.31
N LYS A 70 -4.64 -3.91 5.69
CA LYS A 70 -4.68 -2.99 6.84
C LYS A 70 -5.73 -1.89 6.70
N LYS A 71 -5.94 -1.39 5.49
CA LYS A 71 -6.92 -0.32 5.24
C LYS A 71 -8.35 -0.80 5.29
N TYR A 72 -8.64 -1.97 4.71
CA TYR A 72 -10.00 -2.45 4.51
C TYR A 72 -10.44 -3.52 5.51
N SER A 73 -9.53 -4.05 6.32
CA SER A 73 -9.90 -4.93 7.42
C SER A 73 -10.56 -4.13 8.54
N TRP A 74 -11.74 -4.58 8.98
CA TRP A 74 -12.46 -4.00 10.11
C TRP A 74 -11.91 -4.43 11.47
N LYS A 75 -11.00 -5.40 11.48
CA LYS A 75 -10.44 -6.00 12.71
C LYS A 75 -8.93 -5.93 12.64
N ASP A 76 -8.32 -5.64 13.77
CA ASP A 76 -6.89 -5.79 13.92
C ASP A 76 -6.50 -7.27 13.84
N GLU A 77 -5.43 -7.53 13.13
CA GLU A 77 -4.88 -8.86 12.97
C GLU A 77 -3.79 -9.12 14.02
N PRO A 78 -3.75 -10.31 14.63
CA PRO A 78 -2.70 -10.67 15.58
C PRO A 78 -1.31 -10.63 14.96
N SER A 79 -1.23 -10.90 13.66
CA SER A 79 -0.01 -10.86 12.88
C SER A 79 -0.31 -10.43 11.45
N TRP A 80 0.54 -9.53 10.92
CA TRP A 80 0.48 -9.06 9.53
C TRP A 80 1.42 -9.82 8.61
N LYS A 81 1.96 -10.96 9.04
CA LYS A 81 2.79 -11.82 8.17
C LYS A 81 1.92 -12.52 7.13
N LEU A 82 2.43 -12.65 5.91
CA LEU A 82 1.72 -13.33 4.82
C LEU A 82 1.28 -14.74 5.20
N ASP A 83 2.11 -15.46 5.91
CA ASP A 83 1.82 -16.80 6.40
C ASP A 83 0.58 -16.85 7.29
N ALA A 84 0.55 -16.02 8.35
CA ALA A 84 -0.57 -15.96 9.28
C ALA A 84 -1.89 -15.51 8.62
N ILE A 85 -1.80 -14.54 7.72
CA ILE A 85 -2.95 -14.05 6.95
C ILE A 85 -3.41 -15.10 5.93
N GLY A 86 -2.46 -15.74 5.24
CA GLY A 86 -2.73 -16.83 4.30
C GLY A 86 -3.46 -17.99 4.98
N GLU A 87 -2.91 -18.50 6.07
CA GLU A 87 -3.51 -19.59 6.83
C GLU A 87 -4.93 -19.23 7.33
N LYS A 88 -5.09 -18.04 7.91
CA LYS A 88 -6.38 -17.59 8.43
C LYS A 88 -7.48 -17.50 7.36
N TYR A 89 -7.16 -16.91 6.21
CA TYR A 89 -8.16 -16.62 5.18
C TYR A 89 -8.28 -17.70 4.11
N THR A 90 -7.21 -18.40 3.78
CA THR A 90 -7.20 -19.39 2.70
C THR A 90 -7.03 -20.82 3.20
N GLY A 91 -6.60 -21.02 4.45
CA GLY A 91 -6.23 -22.31 5.00
C GLY A 91 -4.88 -22.82 4.49
N ILE A 92 -4.13 -21.99 3.79
CA ILE A 92 -2.83 -22.34 3.20
C ILE A 92 -1.76 -21.42 3.77
N GLY A 93 -0.76 -22.01 4.42
CA GLY A 93 0.43 -21.34 4.90
C GLY A 93 1.63 -21.49 3.94
N LYS A 94 2.74 -20.89 4.36
CA LYS A 94 4.02 -21.04 3.67
C LYS A 94 4.56 -22.46 3.76
N ILE A 95 5.51 -22.77 2.90
CA ILE A 95 6.22 -24.05 2.94
C ILE A 95 7.26 -24.00 4.06
N ASP A 96 7.22 -24.97 4.97
CA ASP A 96 8.22 -25.08 6.02
C ASP A 96 9.57 -25.54 5.46
N TYR A 97 10.64 -24.94 5.95
CA TYR A 97 12.01 -25.32 5.62
C TYR A 97 12.93 -25.14 6.83
N GLU A 98 14.00 -25.90 6.86
CA GLU A 98 15.01 -25.81 7.90
C GLU A 98 16.08 -24.75 7.56
N GLY A 99 16.55 -24.02 8.55
CA GLY A 99 17.60 -23.01 8.39
C GLY A 99 17.09 -21.66 7.87
N ASN A 100 17.84 -21.05 6.98
CA ASN A 100 17.50 -19.78 6.33
C ASN A 100 17.37 -19.91 4.81
N LEU A 101 16.79 -18.88 4.15
CA LEU A 101 16.57 -18.89 2.71
C LEU A 101 17.85 -19.02 1.88
N ASP A 102 18.97 -18.46 2.36
CA ASP A 102 20.27 -18.60 1.67
C ASP A 102 20.80 -20.03 1.70
N GLN A 103 20.55 -20.75 2.79
CA GLN A 103 20.88 -22.17 2.91
C GLN A 103 19.95 -23.01 2.04
N LEU A 104 18.66 -22.73 2.06
CA LEU A 104 17.68 -23.41 1.21
C LEU A 104 18.04 -23.26 -0.29
N PHE A 105 18.39 -22.06 -0.72
CA PHE A 105 18.82 -21.80 -2.10
C PHE A 105 20.02 -22.67 -2.53
N LYS A 106 20.99 -22.88 -1.62
CA LYS A 106 22.19 -23.67 -1.90
C LYS A 106 21.98 -25.18 -1.84
N ILE A 107 21.09 -25.63 -0.94
CA ILE A 107 20.89 -27.06 -0.65
C ILE A 107 19.78 -27.64 -1.54
N ASP A 108 18.67 -26.93 -1.70
CA ASP A 108 17.49 -27.39 -2.42
C ASP A 108 16.85 -26.22 -3.21
N LEU A 109 17.39 -25.98 -4.39
CA LEU A 109 16.90 -24.94 -5.28
C LEU A 109 15.43 -25.20 -5.70
N GLN A 110 15.04 -26.48 -5.86
CA GLN A 110 13.68 -26.82 -6.25
C GLN A 110 12.67 -26.40 -5.18
N LYS A 111 12.97 -26.70 -3.91
CA LYS A 111 12.13 -26.28 -2.77
C LYS A 111 12.12 -24.76 -2.60
N TYR A 112 13.26 -24.11 -2.84
CA TYR A 112 13.34 -22.64 -2.84
C TYR A 112 12.42 -22.01 -3.88
N ILE A 113 12.40 -22.55 -5.10
CA ILE A 113 11.49 -22.10 -6.17
C ILE A 113 10.03 -22.35 -5.77
N GLN A 114 9.71 -23.53 -5.24
CA GLN A 114 8.36 -23.86 -4.77
C GLN A 114 7.90 -22.90 -3.64
N TYR A 115 8.80 -22.54 -2.75
CA TYR A 115 8.52 -21.55 -1.69
C TYR A 115 8.10 -20.20 -2.28
N ASN A 116 8.82 -19.70 -3.29
CA ASN A 116 8.45 -18.44 -3.95
C ASN A 116 7.10 -18.53 -4.69
N PHE A 117 6.84 -19.65 -5.37
CA PHE A 117 5.54 -19.87 -6.01
C PHE A 117 4.41 -19.91 -4.98
N ARG A 118 4.65 -20.51 -3.81
CA ARG A 118 3.65 -20.57 -2.74
C ARG A 118 3.29 -19.18 -2.21
N ASP A 119 4.25 -18.27 -2.06
CA ASP A 119 3.97 -16.90 -1.64
C ASP A 119 3.05 -16.16 -2.64
N VAL A 120 3.26 -16.35 -3.93
CA VAL A 120 2.41 -15.79 -4.99
C VAL A 120 1.03 -16.46 -5.00
N GLU A 121 0.96 -17.78 -4.82
CA GLU A 121 -0.31 -18.52 -4.75
C GLU A 121 -1.17 -18.06 -3.58
N ILE A 122 -0.58 -17.91 -2.39
CA ILE A 122 -1.30 -17.38 -1.22
C ILE A 122 -1.88 -16.00 -1.52
N LEU A 123 -1.11 -15.11 -2.15
CA LEU A 123 -1.57 -13.76 -2.50
C LEU A 123 -2.76 -13.80 -3.48
N LYS A 124 -2.70 -14.68 -4.49
CA LYS A 124 -3.79 -14.89 -5.44
C LYS A 124 -5.06 -15.36 -4.74
N LEU A 125 -4.95 -16.39 -3.90
CA LEU A 125 -6.08 -16.94 -3.14
C LEU A 125 -6.67 -15.94 -2.15
N LEU A 126 -5.83 -15.11 -1.53
CA LEU A 126 -6.28 -14.00 -0.69
C LEU A 126 -7.14 -13.02 -1.48
N ASP A 127 -6.71 -12.63 -2.68
CA ASP A 127 -7.50 -11.68 -3.48
C ASP A 127 -8.78 -12.31 -4.04
N GLU A 128 -8.77 -13.58 -4.41
CA GLU A 128 -9.98 -14.30 -4.80
C GLU A 128 -11.06 -14.26 -3.69
N LYS A 129 -10.63 -14.24 -2.42
CA LYS A 129 -11.52 -14.21 -1.26
C LYS A 129 -11.88 -12.80 -0.80
N LEU A 130 -10.92 -11.90 -0.73
CA LEU A 130 -11.06 -10.56 -0.14
C LEU A 130 -11.39 -9.48 -1.17
N GLN A 131 -11.06 -9.69 -2.45
CA GLN A 131 -11.40 -8.83 -3.58
C GLN A 131 -10.89 -7.38 -3.45
N TYR A 132 -9.77 -7.16 -2.76
CA TYR A 132 -9.26 -5.80 -2.53
C TYR A 132 -8.72 -5.13 -3.79
N ILE A 133 -8.24 -5.91 -4.77
CA ILE A 133 -7.83 -5.37 -6.07
C ILE A 133 -9.05 -4.82 -6.83
N ALA A 134 -10.14 -5.59 -6.88
CA ALA A 134 -11.38 -5.15 -7.51
C ALA A 134 -11.98 -3.93 -6.80
N LEU A 135 -11.95 -3.91 -5.46
CA LEU A 135 -12.36 -2.76 -4.66
C LEU A 135 -11.52 -1.51 -4.98
N SER A 136 -10.18 -1.65 -4.99
CA SER A 136 -9.25 -0.57 -5.31
C SER A 136 -9.50 -0.01 -6.71
N LYS A 137 -9.71 -0.88 -7.70
CA LYS A 137 -10.09 -0.48 -9.06
C LYS A 137 -11.37 0.36 -9.08
N ASN A 138 -12.41 -0.11 -8.41
CA ASN A 138 -13.70 0.61 -8.37
C ASN A 138 -13.58 1.97 -7.67
N LEU A 139 -12.83 2.05 -6.57
CA LEU A 139 -12.60 3.31 -5.86
C LEU A 139 -11.78 4.29 -6.69
N SER A 140 -10.72 3.83 -7.36
CA SER A 140 -9.90 4.67 -8.23
C SER A 140 -10.70 5.22 -9.42
N HIS A 141 -11.55 4.39 -10.03
CA HIS A 141 -12.42 4.83 -11.12
C HIS A 141 -13.47 5.86 -10.66
N LYS A 142 -14.11 5.63 -9.51
CA LYS A 142 -15.11 6.56 -8.94
C LYS A 142 -14.47 7.84 -8.42
N GLY A 143 -13.33 7.70 -7.75
CA GLY A 143 -12.57 8.81 -7.20
C GLY A 143 -11.72 9.57 -8.22
N LYS A 144 -11.61 9.07 -9.46
CA LYS A 144 -10.79 9.68 -10.52
C LYS A 144 -9.35 9.97 -10.09
N HIS A 145 -8.73 9.02 -9.42
CA HIS A 145 -7.35 9.09 -8.93
C HIS A 145 -6.56 7.84 -9.33
N ASN A 146 -5.24 7.88 -9.20
CA ASN A 146 -4.36 6.75 -9.50
C ASN A 146 -4.54 5.61 -8.49
N TYR A 147 -4.19 4.38 -8.90
CA TYR A 147 -4.28 3.22 -8.00
C TYR A 147 -3.41 3.36 -6.76
N SER A 148 -2.22 3.92 -6.87
CA SER A 148 -1.33 4.20 -5.73
C SER A 148 -1.92 5.19 -4.71
N GLU A 149 -2.93 5.98 -5.09
CA GLU A 149 -3.59 6.94 -4.22
C GLU A 149 -4.77 6.34 -3.44
N VAL A 150 -5.17 5.09 -3.75
CA VAL A 150 -6.29 4.40 -3.09
C VAL A 150 -6.14 4.30 -1.56
N TYR A 151 -4.91 4.37 -1.06
CA TYR A 151 -4.64 4.37 0.38
C TYR A 151 -5.06 5.65 1.12
N SER A 152 -5.35 6.74 0.39
CA SER A 152 -5.71 8.04 0.95
C SER A 152 -7.18 8.37 0.68
N ASN A 153 -8.00 8.40 1.75
CA ASN A 153 -9.41 8.76 1.64
C ASN A 153 -9.60 10.19 1.11
N SER A 154 -8.73 11.12 1.53
CA SER A 154 -8.79 12.51 1.05
C SER A 154 -8.54 12.63 -0.44
N LYS A 155 -7.64 11.80 -1.02
CA LYS A 155 -7.42 11.79 -2.47
C LYS A 155 -8.64 11.27 -3.23
N THR A 156 -9.26 10.22 -2.72
CA THR A 156 -10.50 9.68 -3.29
C THR A 156 -11.62 10.71 -3.27
N GLN A 157 -11.79 11.42 -2.15
CA GLN A 157 -12.78 12.49 -2.02
C GLN A 157 -12.48 13.68 -2.93
N ASP A 158 -11.25 14.18 -2.93
CA ASP A 158 -10.78 15.27 -3.79
C ASP A 158 -11.06 14.97 -5.27
N GLY A 159 -10.73 13.77 -5.71
CA GLY A 159 -10.94 13.37 -7.09
C GLY A 159 -12.42 13.27 -7.46
N ALA A 160 -13.24 12.68 -6.59
CA ALA A 160 -14.69 12.56 -6.79
C ALA A 160 -15.36 13.95 -6.83
N ILE A 161 -15.01 14.85 -5.89
CA ILE A 161 -15.52 16.23 -5.87
C ILE A 161 -15.08 16.99 -7.11
N SER A 162 -13.81 16.90 -7.49
CA SER A 162 -13.29 17.56 -8.68
C SER A 162 -13.99 17.08 -9.95
N ALA A 163 -14.23 15.77 -10.09
CA ALA A 163 -14.95 15.19 -11.21
C ALA A 163 -16.40 15.68 -11.26
N TYR A 164 -17.07 15.77 -10.12
CA TYR A 164 -18.41 16.33 -10.04
C TYR A 164 -18.46 17.80 -10.44
N LEU A 165 -17.57 18.64 -9.89
CA LEU A 165 -17.49 20.06 -10.25
C LEU A 165 -17.25 20.27 -11.76
N LEU A 166 -16.31 19.50 -12.33
CA LEU A 166 -16.04 19.54 -13.76
C LEU A 166 -17.25 19.15 -14.60
N SER A 167 -18.08 18.20 -14.16
CA SER A 167 -19.32 17.83 -14.83
C SER A 167 -20.36 18.95 -14.83
N GLN A 168 -20.24 19.90 -13.88
CA GLN A 168 -21.06 21.11 -13.79
C GLN A 168 -20.39 22.33 -14.49
N ASN A 169 -19.29 22.12 -15.23
CA ASN A 169 -18.46 23.18 -15.82
C ASN A 169 -17.87 24.16 -14.79
N ILE A 170 -17.66 23.69 -13.56
CA ILE A 170 -17.02 24.44 -12.48
C ILE A 170 -15.57 23.97 -12.35
N ILE A 171 -14.61 24.87 -12.48
CA ILE A 171 -13.19 24.59 -12.28
C ILE A 171 -12.88 24.71 -10.80
N PRO A 172 -12.43 23.64 -10.11
CA PRO A 172 -12.04 23.73 -8.71
C PRO A 172 -10.82 24.65 -8.55
N PRO A 173 -10.72 25.37 -7.42
CA PRO A 173 -9.56 26.24 -7.16
C PRO A 173 -8.27 25.40 -7.08
N PRO A 174 -7.13 25.98 -7.48
CA PRO A 174 -5.85 25.30 -7.38
C PRO A 174 -5.54 24.97 -5.92
N LYS A 175 -4.87 23.82 -5.71
CA LYS A 175 -4.40 23.46 -4.37
C LYS A 175 -3.35 24.47 -3.89
N ASP A 176 -3.48 24.88 -2.64
CA ASP A 176 -2.49 25.75 -2.02
C ASP A 176 -1.13 25.02 -1.94
N PRO A 177 -0.08 25.52 -2.58
CA PRO A 177 1.24 24.91 -2.55
C PRO A 177 1.87 24.93 -1.13
N ASN A 178 1.37 25.81 -0.23
CA ASN A 178 1.85 25.92 1.14
C ASN A 178 0.73 25.83 2.18
N PRO A 179 0.13 24.63 2.36
CA PRO A 179 -1.01 24.45 3.27
C PRO A 179 -0.67 24.74 4.74
N ARG A 180 0.63 24.83 5.09
CA ARG A 180 1.07 25.16 6.46
C ARG A 180 0.83 26.64 6.85
N SER A 181 0.61 27.49 5.86
CA SER A 181 0.28 28.92 6.11
C SER A 181 -1.18 29.14 6.50
N LYS A 182 -2.04 28.16 6.32
CA LYS A 182 -3.45 28.27 6.71
C LYS A 182 -3.59 28.13 8.22
N LYS A 183 -4.15 29.15 8.87
CA LYS A 183 -4.72 28.99 10.21
C LYS A 183 -5.71 27.84 10.13
N GLY A 184 -5.48 26.76 10.91
CA GLY A 184 -6.42 25.68 11.01
C GLY A 184 -7.81 26.21 11.34
N TYR A 185 -8.85 25.68 10.73
CA TYR A 185 -10.20 25.95 11.19
C TYR A 185 -10.40 25.28 12.56
N ALA A 186 -11.25 25.88 13.40
CA ALA A 186 -11.57 25.31 14.69
C ALA A 186 -12.15 23.89 14.49
N GLY A 187 -11.62 22.92 15.22
CA GLY A 187 -12.19 21.57 15.28
C GLY A 187 -13.58 21.57 15.90
N GLY A 188 -14.16 20.38 16.10
CA GLY A 188 -15.43 20.22 16.78
C GLY A 188 -15.39 20.87 18.18
N TYR A 189 -16.49 21.49 18.59
CA TYR A 189 -16.63 22.05 19.91
C TYR A 189 -16.69 20.91 20.94
N LEU A 190 -15.69 20.85 21.82
CA LEU A 190 -15.62 19.91 22.93
C LEU A 190 -15.96 20.65 24.22
N PHE A 191 -17.03 20.23 24.88
CA PHE A 191 -17.45 20.77 26.13
C PHE A 191 -17.64 19.69 27.18
N CYS A 192 -16.93 19.75 28.28
CA CYS A 192 -17.14 18.89 29.44
C CYS A 192 -17.75 19.72 30.56
N PRO A 193 -19.06 19.64 30.82
CA PRO A 193 -19.74 20.54 31.75
C PRO A 193 -19.30 20.37 33.20
N LYS A 194 -18.99 19.13 33.60
CA LYS A 194 -18.50 18.88 34.97
C LYS A 194 -17.72 17.56 34.99
N ALA A 195 -16.52 17.58 35.56
CA ALA A 195 -15.76 16.34 35.77
C ALA A 195 -16.43 15.51 36.88
N GLY A 196 -16.66 14.23 36.62
CA GLY A 196 -17.30 13.33 37.57
C GLY A 196 -17.56 11.94 37.03
N LEU A 197 -18.04 11.05 37.89
CA LEU A 197 -18.48 9.72 37.52
C LEU A 197 -19.98 9.73 37.25
N TYR A 198 -20.36 9.42 36.02
CA TYR A 198 -21.75 9.36 35.61
C TYR A 198 -22.18 7.91 35.38
N LYS A 199 -23.37 7.55 35.86
CA LYS A 199 -24.00 6.24 35.63
C LYS A 199 -24.99 6.37 34.47
N TYR A 200 -25.14 5.30 33.69
CA TYR A 200 -26.09 5.24 32.57
C TYR A 200 -25.84 6.27 31.45
N MET A 201 -24.56 6.56 31.16
CA MET A 201 -24.19 7.32 29.99
C MET A 201 -24.27 6.46 28.72
N PHE A 202 -24.73 7.05 27.63
CA PHE A 202 -24.52 6.54 26.29
C PHE A 202 -23.90 7.65 25.45
N ASP A 203 -23.14 7.26 24.48
CA ASP A 203 -22.48 8.15 23.51
C ASP A 203 -23.15 7.96 22.15
N GLU A 204 -23.48 9.07 21.49
CA GLU A 204 -24.08 9.05 20.16
C GLU A 204 -23.26 9.98 19.27
N ASP A 205 -22.57 9.39 18.32
CA ASP A 205 -21.79 10.11 17.32
C ASP A 205 -22.48 10.03 15.95
N LEU A 206 -22.78 11.20 15.41
CA LEU A 206 -23.34 11.34 14.07
C LEU A 206 -22.20 11.42 13.06
N THR A 207 -21.68 10.26 12.61
CA THR A 207 -20.72 10.15 11.51
C THR A 207 -21.41 9.90 10.18
#